data_aad64cd66e3bccbafcbc9bb28ea2e480
#
_entry.id   aad64cd66e3bccbafcbc9bb28ea2e480
#
_cell.length_a   1.000
_cell.length_b   1.000
_cell.length_c   1.000
_cell.angle_alpha   90.00
_cell.angle_beta   90.00
_cell.angle_gamma   90.00
#
_symmetry.space_group_name_H-M   'P 1'
#
loop_
_entity.id
_entity.type
_entity.pdbx_description
1 polymer ?
#
loop_
_entity_poly.entity_id
_entity_poly.type
_entity_poly.pdbx_seq_one_letter_code
_entity_poly.pdbx_strand_id
1 'polypeptide(L)'
;MLELIPEIDGLVLTFIETGAYAEKQYSNLLKTNEEKLAAVVDAVADVVINERGKKLYIRTFAYSKEEYANTVGCINHIKNDKVILMMKETPHDFFLTHPNDPFIGKINKPTIVEFDTGNEYNGQGVIANTWPEYVTKRWTDFIKRPNVIGYVARTDRYGTTKLVGSANEILLYALKRSTENPEILPDRIYDEYISTRYGKKALEPVKNAFKKAYDIVLSSMYILGTNAAKHSSMDYDPYSSSYDRHVSGRWLEPPVVFVEHGINKEFHYWKDIINHIAPARFKTKDSRLGLEARYVIEQNWVTPVELMDSLYLSYIITEKRYGVSLANEALADIERAKDLLTPSDYDDLYRLFKRTALTAQLYEAVSTAYFGFRIYAKGKSYRYENLEEQIRSALNRIDLVTDEMKGMQGEYPLGQWDWLKDAETALSYKNKILTGWKEYNNVKFTQ
;
A
#
# COMPACT_ATOMS: atom_id res chain seq x y z
N MET A 1 27.12 17.52 -14.95
CA MET A 1 25.92 17.92 -14.18
C MET A 1 26.27 18.81 -13.00
N LEU A 2 27.08 18.41 -12.04
CA LEU A 2 27.43 19.23 -10.86
C LEU A 2 28.22 20.53 -11.18
N GLU A 3 28.87 20.60 -12.32
CA GLU A 3 29.49 21.85 -12.81
C GLU A 3 28.50 22.81 -13.44
N LEU A 4 27.45 22.24 -14.06
CA LEU A 4 26.41 23.04 -14.73
C LEU A 4 25.36 23.57 -13.74
N ILE A 5 25.18 22.89 -12.62
CA ILE A 5 24.21 23.23 -11.58
C ILE A 5 24.91 23.10 -10.22
N PRO A 6 25.74 24.09 -9.86
CA PRO A 6 26.54 24.04 -8.63
C PRO A 6 25.70 24.12 -7.35
N GLU A 7 24.44 24.53 -7.44
CA GLU A 7 23.47 24.64 -6.34
C GLU A 7 22.98 23.28 -5.85
N ILE A 8 23.20 22.20 -6.60
CA ILE A 8 22.85 20.84 -6.15
C ILE A 8 23.65 20.48 -4.90
N ASP A 9 22.97 20.17 -3.80
CA ASP A 9 23.57 19.76 -2.52
C ASP A 9 24.00 18.32 -2.47
N GLY A 10 23.36 17.44 -3.26
CA GLY A 10 23.66 16.02 -3.28
C GLY A 10 22.92 15.27 -4.38
N LEU A 11 23.29 13.99 -4.51
CA LEU A 11 22.69 13.07 -5.49
C LEU A 11 22.10 11.86 -4.77
N VAL A 12 21.02 11.31 -5.32
CA VAL A 12 20.47 10.02 -4.93
C VAL A 12 20.82 9.00 -6.01
N LEU A 13 21.50 7.93 -5.61
CA LEU A 13 21.78 6.79 -6.47
C LEU A 13 20.81 5.65 -6.11
N THR A 14 20.13 5.11 -7.12
CA THR A 14 19.30 3.91 -6.99
C THR A 14 19.81 2.81 -7.93
N PHE A 15 19.73 1.55 -7.49
CA PHE A 15 20.17 0.40 -8.26
C PHE A 15 19.05 -0.27 -9.04
N ILE A 16 17.81 -0.04 -8.64
CA ILE A 16 16.61 -0.69 -9.17
C ILE A 16 15.89 0.27 -10.12
N GLU A 17 15.06 -0.27 -11.02
CA GLU A 17 14.32 0.50 -12.05
C GLU A 17 15.24 1.22 -13.06
N THR A 18 16.42 0.68 -13.29
CA THR A 18 17.40 1.30 -14.18
C THR A 18 17.60 0.36 -15.34
N GLY A 19 17.45 -0.16 -16.09
CA GLY A 19 17.85 -1.09 -17.15
C GLY A 19 19.35 -1.47 -17.15
N ALA A 20 20.12 -0.97 -16.17
CA ALA A 20 21.53 -1.26 -16.01
C ALA A 20 21.77 -2.06 -14.72
N TYR A 21 22.00 -3.34 -14.88
CA TYR A 21 22.26 -4.27 -13.78
C TYR A 21 23.77 -4.37 -13.52
N ALA A 22 24.30 -3.51 -12.65
CA ALA A 22 25.73 -3.48 -12.35
C ALA A 22 26.22 -4.81 -11.76
N GLU A 23 25.40 -5.44 -10.92
CA GLU A 23 25.69 -6.73 -10.30
C GLU A 23 25.79 -7.90 -11.30
N LYS A 24 25.16 -7.77 -12.46
CA LYS A 24 25.19 -8.79 -13.52
C LYS A 24 26.35 -8.60 -14.51
N GLN A 25 27.10 -7.50 -14.40
CA GLN A 25 28.22 -7.24 -15.29
C GLN A 25 29.40 -8.15 -14.98
N TYR A 26 30.14 -8.52 -16.05
CA TYR A 26 31.37 -9.31 -15.90
C TYR A 26 32.49 -8.48 -15.26
N SER A 27 33.18 -9.10 -14.31
CA SER A 27 34.39 -8.52 -13.70
C SER A 27 35.42 -9.60 -13.38
N ASN A 28 36.69 -9.34 -13.69
CA ASN A 28 37.78 -10.20 -13.30
C ASN A 28 38.16 -10.02 -11.81
N LEU A 29 37.90 -8.84 -11.25
CA LEU A 29 38.31 -8.46 -9.91
C LEU A 29 37.22 -8.63 -8.88
N LEU A 30 36.01 -8.17 -9.21
CA LEU A 30 34.85 -8.21 -8.31
C LEU A 30 34.07 -9.50 -8.54
N LYS A 31 33.91 -10.30 -7.49
CA LYS A 31 33.37 -11.67 -7.59
C LYS A 31 31.92 -11.78 -7.20
N THR A 32 31.49 -10.94 -6.26
CA THR A 32 30.10 -10.97 -5.74
C THR A 32 29.26 -9.80 -6.27
N ASN A 33 27.95 -9.93 -6.18
CA ASN A 33 27.01 -8.87 -6.56
C ASN A 33 27.23 -7.64 -5.68
N GLU A 34 27.43 -7.87 -4.39
CA GLU A 34 27.62 -6.84 -3.38
C GLU A 34 28.89 -6.03 -3.65
N GLU A 35 30.01 -6.69 -4.00
CA GLU A 35 31.25 -6.02 -4.37
C GLU A 35 31.09 -5.14 -5.62
N LYS A 36 30.33 -5.61 -6.62
CA LYS A 36 30.08 -4.85 -7.84
C LYS A 36 29.21 -3.62 -7.59
N LEU A 37 28.15 -3.78 -6.80
CA LEU A 37 27.29 -2.65 -6.40
C LEU A 37 28.09 -1.63 -5.58
N ALA A 38 28.87 -2.08 -4.60
CA ALA A 38 29.71 -1.21 -3.80
C ALA A 38 30.74 -0.44 -4.64
N ALA A 39 31.33 -1.08 -5.63
CA ALA A 39 32.30 -0.42 -6.54
C ALA A 39 31.63 0.73 -7.32
N VAL A 40 30.37 0.59 -7.73
CA VAL A 40 29.63 1.69 -8.38
C VAL A 40 29.41 2.84 -7.39
N VAL A 41 29.03 2.52 -6.15
CA VAL A 41 28.85 3.53 -5.10
C VAL A 41 30.15 4.28 -4.84
N ASP A 42 31.26 3.55 -4.65
CA ASP A 42 32.57 4.14 -4.37
C ASP A 42 33.03 5.06 -5.51
N ALA A 43 32.86 4.63 -6.77
CA ALA A 43 33.21 5.45 -7.94
C ALA A 43 32.38 6.76 -8.00
N VAL A 44 31.10 6.71 -7.66
CA VAL A 44 30.23 7.90 -7.59
C VAL A 44 30.59 8.76 -6.38
N ALA A 45 30.93 8.13 -5.25
CA ALA A 45 31.30 8.81 -4.02
C ALA A 45 32.63 9.58 -4.19
N ASP A 46 33.59 9.04 -4.92
CA ASP A 46 34.85 9.71 -5.19
C ASP A 46 34.62 11.06 -5.87
N VAL A 47 33.73 11.11 -6.87
CA VAL A 47 33.41 12.37 -7.54
C VAL A 47 32.51 13.26 -6.68
N VAL A 48 31.40 12.72 -6.19
CA VAL A 48 30.35 13.53 -5.53
C VAL A 48 30.83 14.04 -4.18
N ILE A 49 31.42 13.16 -3.38
CA ILE A 49 31.81 13.47 -1.99
C ILE A 49 33.24 14.03 -1.96
N ASN A 50 34.22 13.29 -2.51
CA ASN A 50 35.62 13.61 -2.32
C ASN A 50 36.06 14.79 -3.19
N GLU A 51 35.66 14.87 -4.46
CA GLU A 51 36.06 15.96 -5.35
C GLU A 51 35.15 17.19 -5.23
N ARG A 52 33.83 16.99 -5.07
CA ARG A 52 32.85 18.08 -5.14
C ARG A 52 32.29 18.50 -3.77
N GLY A 53 32.58 17.76 -2.68
CA GLY A 53 32.12 18.07 -1.35
C GLY A 53 30.58 18.02 -1.18
N LYS A 54 29.89 17.29 -2.06
CA LYS A 54 28.43 17.16 -2.06
C LYS A 54 27.99 15.88 -1.33
N LYS A 55 26.71 15.73 -1.05
CA LYS A 55 26.15 14.54 -0.40
C LYS A 55 25.82 13.45 -1.41
N LEU A 56 26.05 12.19 -1.06
CA LEU A 56 25.61 11.04 -1.83
C LEU A 56 24.68 10.19 -0.98
N TYR A 57 23.47 9.98 -1.47
CA TYR A 57 22.45 9.11 -0.88
C TYR A 57 22.33 7.83 -1.71
N ILE A 58 22.27 6.68 -1.05
CA ILE A 58 22.05 5.38 -1.70
C ILE A 58 20.67 4.89 -1.31
N ARG A 59 19.78 4.79 -2.29
CA ARG A 59 18.44 4.25 -2.10
C ARG A 59 18.47 2.73 -2.16
N THR A 60 18.07 2.06 -1.09
CA THR A 60 18.16 0.60 -0.93
C THR A 60 16.91 -0.15 -1.38
N PHE A 61 16.07 0.47 -2.18
CA PHE A 61 14.87 -0.17 -2.72
C PHE A 61 15.21 -1.43 -3.54
N ALA A 62 14.37 -2.46 -3.45
CA ALA A 62 14.48 -3.70 -4.19
C ALA A 62 13.11 -4.34 -4.41
N TYR A 63 12.95 -5.09 -5.50
CA TYR A 63 11.74 -5.83 -5.80
C TYR A 63 11.73 -7.24 -5.20
N SER A 64 12.89 -7.86 -5.07
CA SER A 64 13.03 -9.21 -4.56
C SER A 64 13.88 -9.27 -3.31
N LYS A 65 13.77 -10.36 -2.56
CA LYS A 65 14.61 -10.61 -1.40
C LYS A 65 16.08 -10.70 -1.78
N GLU A 66 16.40 -11.28 -2.94
CA GLU A 66 17.78 -11.37 -3.44
C GLU A 66 18.34 -9.99 -3.73
N GLU A 67 17.61 -9.16 -4.47
CA GLU A 67 18.00 -7.78 -4.73
C GLU A 67 18.16 -6.98 -3.44
N TYR A 68 17.24 -7.16 -2.49
CA TYR A 68 17.31 -6.53 -1.18
C TYR A 68 18.56 -6.98 -0.42
N ALA A 69 18.83 -8.29 -0.39
CA ALA A 69 20.04 -8.83 0.25
C ALA A 69 21.32 -8.29 -0.40
N ASN A 70 21.40 -8.25 -1.75
CA ASN A 70 22.53 -7.69 -2.48
C ASN A 70 22.71 -6.20 -2.17
N THR A 71 21.61 -5.42 -2.16
CA THR A 71 21.64 -3.97 -1.91
C THR A 71 22.04 -3.66 -0.47
N VAL A 72 21.52 -4.38 0.51
CA VAL A 72 21.90 -4.23 1.92
C VAL A 72 23.30 -4.79 2.16
N GLY A 73 23.64 -5.93 1.54
CA GLY A 73 24.96 -6.56 1.64
C GLY A 73 26.08 -5.68 1.08
N CYS A 74 25.83 -4.95 -0.03
CA CYS A 74 26.83 -4.09 -0.63
C CYS A 74 27.31 -2.97 0.31
N ILE A 75 26.48 -2.56 1.28
CA ILE A 75 26.80 -1.48 2.22
C ILE A 75 28.06 -1.80 3.03
N ASN A 76 28.28 -3.07 3.35
CA ASN A 76 29.47 -3.53 4.08
C ASN A 76 30.77 -3.42 3.25
N HIS A 77 30.66 -3.32 1.93
CA HIS A 77 31.77 -3.19 1.00
C HIS A 77 32.05 -1.74 0.59
N ILE A 78 31.14 -0.80 0.90
CA ILE A 78 31.31 0.64 0.59
C ILE A 78 32.39 1.24 1.48
N LYS A 79 33.43 1.77 0.86
CA LYS A 79 34.62 2.31 1.54
C LYS A 79 34.40 3.71 2.11
N ASN A 80 33.57 4.51 1.44
CA ASN A 80 33.36 5.89 1.85
C ASN A 80 32.31 5.97 2.99
N ASP A 81 32.75 6.35 4.18
CA ASP A 81 31.88 6.43 5.38
C ASP A 81 30.90 7.62 5.39
N LYS A 82 31.07 8.56 4.46
CA LYS A 82 30.17 9.72 4.32
C LYS A 82 28.96 9.44 3.43
N VAL A 83 28.88 8.26 2.83
CA VAL A 83 27.68 7.81 2.09
C VAL A 83 26.51 7.69 3.06
N ILE A 84 25.39 8.27 2.68
CA ILE A 84 24.16 8.25 3.45
C ILE A 84 23.20 7.22 2.82
N LEU A 85 22.63 6.35 3.63
CA LEU A 85 21.60 5.42 3.18
C LEU A 85 20.24 6.10 3.15
N MET A 86 19.46 5.84 2.13
CA MET A 86 18.07 6.21 2.01
C MET A 86 17.24 4.92 1.96
N MET A 87 16.68 4.55 3.09
CA MET A 87 15.96 3.29 3.27
C MET A 87 14.47 3.52 3.39
N LYS A 88 13.67 2.74 2.67
CA LYS A 88 12.21 2.78 2.85
C LYS A 88 11.83 2.42 4.29
N GLU A 89 10.76 3.01 4.78
CA GLU A 89 10.21 2.71 6.11
C GLU A 89 9.79 1.23 6.28
N THR A 90 9.58 0.55 5.17
CA THR A 90 9.21 -0.86 5.07
C THR A 90 10.27 -1.65 4.30
N PRO A 91 10.41 -2.96 4.52
CA PRO A 91 11.48 -3.75 3.91
C PRO A 91 11.34 -3.95 2.40
N HIS A 92 10.19 -3.66 1.82
CA HIS A 92 9.92 -3.79 0.40
C HIS A 92 9.22 -2.55 -0.13
N ASP A 93 7.92 -2.60 -0.33
CA ASP A 93 7.12 -1.48 -0.78
C ASP A 93 6.21 -0.93 0.32
N PHE A 94 5.62 0.23 0.08
CA PHE A 94 4.92 1.03 1.08
C PHE A 94 3.52 0.52 1.41
N PHE A 95 3.38 -0.80 1.63
CA PHE A 95 2.12 -1.37 2.08
C PHE A 95 1.89 -1.06 3.56
N LEU A 96 0.68 -0.61 3.91
CA LEU A 96 0.32 -0.26 5.28
C LEU A 96 0.50 -1.41 6.28
N THR A 97 0.44 -2.64 5.79
CA THR A 97 0.55 -3.85 6.60
C THR A 97 1.99 -4.31 6.79
N HIS A 98 2.96 -3.74 6.11
CA HIS A 98 4.36 -4.12 6.27
C HIS A 98 4.95 -3.56 7.57
N PRO A 99 5.86 -4.31 8.22
CA PRO A 99 6.55 -3.84 9.42
C PRO A 99 7.56 -2.75 9.09
N ASN A 100 8.11 -2.15 10.13
CA ASN A 100 9.29 -1.30 9.99
C ASN A 100 10.46 -2.10 9.39
N ASP A 101 11.22 -1.48 8.49
CA ASP A 101 12.41 -2.12 7.93
C ASP A 101 13.37 -2.54 9.07
N PRO A 102 13.68 -3.85 9.17
CA PRO A 102 14.47 -4.38 10.27
C PRO A 102 15.95 -4.00 10.22
N PHE A 103 16.46 -3.52 9.10
CA PHE A 103 17.87 -3.15 8.92
C PHE A 103 18.14 -1.69 9.28
N ILE A 104 17.14 -0.82 9.31
CA ILE A 104 17.30 0.56 9.77
C ILE A 104 17.82 0.57 11.21
N GLY A 105 18.94 1.24 11.41
CA GLY A 105 19.63 1.32 12.70
C GLY A 105 20.56 0.15 13.02
N LYS A 106 20.61 -0.91 12.20
CA LYS A 106 21.56 -2.02 12.35
C LYS A 106 22.83 -1.86 11.53
N ILE A 107 22.79 -0.99 10.54
CA ILE A 107 23.91 -0.73 9.64
C ILE A 107 24.71 0.47 10.15
N ASN A 108 26.02 0.35 10.17
CA ASN A 108 26.90 1.41 10.65
C ASN A 108 27.19 2.48 9.57
N LYS A 109 26.14 3.10 9.07
CA LYS A 109 26.22 4.28 8.17
C LYS A 109 25.07 5.25 8.47
N PRO A 110 25.29 6.56 8.27
CA PRO A 110 24.20 7.53 8.41
C PRO A 110 23.01 7.12 7.53
N THR A 111 21.81 7.14 8.09
CA THR A 111 20.61 6.66 7.41
C THR A 111 19.50 7.69 7.50
N ILE A 112 18.86 7.99 6.39
CA ILE A 112 17.55 8.67 6.34
C ILE A 112 16.47 7.66 5.98
N VAL A 113 15.28 7.85 6.56
CA VAL A 113 14.13 6.97 6.32
C VAL A 113 13.21 7.59 5.28
N GLU A 114 12.92 6.84 4.23
CA GLU A 114 11.99 7.24 3.17
C GLU A 114 10.55 6.85 3.54
N PHE A 115 9.69 7.85 3.74
CA PHE A 115 8.27 7.67 3.99
C PHE A 115 7.43 7.92 2.74
N ASP A 116 6.46 7.05 2.49
CA ASP A 116 5.46 7.25 1.43
C ASP A 116 4.28 8.09 1.93
N THR A 117 4.47 9.39 2.10
CA THR A 117 3.36 10.31 2.33
C THR A 117 2.54 10.56 1.06
N GLY A 118 3.04 10.11 -0.11
CA GLY A 118 2.34 10.03 -1.39
C GLY A 118 1.21 9.00 -1.41
N ASN A 119 1.32 7.95 -0.59
CA ASN A 119 0.37 6.83 -0.48
C ASN A 119 0.14 6.09 -1.80
N GLU A 120 1.22 5.70 -2.46
CA GLU A 120 1.24 5.05 -3.78
C GLU A 120 0.31 3.83 -3.86
N TYR A 121 0.23 3.06 -2.78
CA TYR A 121 -0.58 1.84 -2.69
C TYR A 121 -1.88 2.01 -1.90
N ASN A 122 -2.16 3.22 -1.44
CA ASN A 122 -3.20 3.47 -0.43
C ASN A 122 -4.18 4.57 -0.84
N GLY A 123 -4.30 4.82 -2.14
CA GLY A 123 -5.27 5.75 -2.69
C GLY A 123 -4.74 7.09 -3.20
N GLN A 124 -3.42 7.33 -3.15
CA GLN A 124 -2.72 8.46 -3.78
C GLN A 124 -3.38 9.84 -3.56
N GLY A 125 -4.07 10.02 -2.44
CA GLY A 125 -4.78 11.25 -2.10
C GLY A 125 -6.11 11.48 -2.79
N VAL A 126 -6.55 10.56 -3.65
CA VAL A 126 -7.90 10.55 -4.22
C VAL A 126 -8.94 10.24 -3.14
N ILE A 127 -8.55 9.38 -2.18
CA ILE A 127 -9.29 9.09 -0.96
C ILE A 127 -8.55 9.60 0.28
N ALA A 128 -9.20 9.55 1.44
CA ALA A 128 -8.62 10.06 2.69
C ALA A 128 -7.42 9.22 3.14
N ASN A 129 -6.27 9.88 3.30
CA ASN A 129 -5.02 9.33 3.83
C ASN A 129 -4.59 10.15 5.07
N THR A 130 -5.44 10.18 6.08
CA THR A 130 -5.30 11.07 7.23
C THR A 130 -4.98 10.30 8.52
N TRP A 131 -3.84 9.59 8.55
CA TRP A 131 -3.41 8.71 9.64
C TRP A 131 -2.05 9.08 10.25
N PRO A 132 -1.95 10.21 10.94
CA PRO A 132 -0.71 10.62 11.60
C PRO A 132 -0.18 9.59 12.60
N GLU A 133 -1.04 8.74 13.21
CA GLU A 133 -0.62 7.69 14.13
C GLU A 133 0.36 6.71 13.50
N TYR A 134 0.10 6.30 12.27
CA TYR A 134 0.95 5.37 11.53
C TYR A 134 2.34 5.95 11.33
N VAL A 135 2.41 7.17 10.82
CA VAL A 135 3.66 7.86 10.54
C VAL A 135 4.43 8.18 11.82
N THR A 136 3.74 8.73 12.82
CA THR A 136 4.34 9.08 14.11
C THR A 136 4.93 7.86 14.80
N LYS A 137 4.17 6.77 14.88
CA LYS A 137 4.62 5.53 15.52
C LYS A 137 5.89 4.97 14.85
N ARG A 138 5.95 4.97 13.53
CA ARG A 138 7.13 4.51 12.80
C ARG A 138 8.30 5.45 12.99
N TRP A 139 8.09 6.75 12.84
CA TRP A 139 9.16 7.73 12.96
C TRP A 139 9.75 7.78 14.36
N THR A 140 8.92 7.74 15.41
CA THR A 140 9.40 7.73 16.80
C THR A 140 10.16 6.47 17.16
N ASP A 141 9.90 5.35 16.48
CA ASP A 141 10.71 4.14 16.59
C ASP A 141 12.07 4.32 15.87
N PHE A 142 12.03 4.82 14.62
CA PHE A 142 13.24 4.98 13.81
C PHE A 142 14.22 6.00 14.37
N ILE A 143 13.75 7.17 14.81
CA ILE A 143 14.65 8.24 15.31
C ILE A 143 15.44 7.83 16.56
N LYS A 144 14.96 6.84 17.28
CA LYS A 144 15.64 6.26 18.46
C LYS A 144 16.73 5.24 18.08
N ARG A 145 16.76 4.81 16.82
CA ARG A 145 17.72 3.80 16.36
C ARG A 145 19.08 4.42 16.03
N PRO A 146 20.18 3.68 16.23
CA PRO A 146 21.51 4.17 15.89
C PRO A 146 21.62 4.59 14.43
N ASN A 147 22.42 5.63 14.17
CA ASN A 147 22.72 6.14 12.83
C ASN A 147 21.55 6.71 12.03
N VAL A 148 20.33 6.75 12.53
CA VAL A 148 19.23 7.45 11.89
C VAL A 148 19.40 8.96 12.11
N ILE A 149 19.57 9.71 11.00
CA ILE A 149 19.88 11.15 11.02
C ILE A 149 18.74 12.02 10.49
N GLY A 150 17.70 11.43 9.93
CA GLY A 150 16.59 12.16 9.37
C GLY A 150 15.64 11.29 8.56
N TYR A 151 14.74 11.96 7.86
CA TYR A 151 13.81 11.32 6.95
C TYR A 151 13.70 12.09 5.63
N VAL A 152 13.14 11.42 4.63
CA VAL A 152 12.62 12.00 3.40
C VAL A 152 11.18 11.55 3.23
N ALA A 153 10.31 12.46 2.81
CA ALA A 153 8.90 12.17 2.57
C ALA A 153 8.61 12.27 1.07
N ARG A 154 8.09 11.20 0.48
CA ARG A 154 7.60 11.23 -0.90
C ARG A 154 6.35 12.09 -0.95
N THR A 155 6.35 13.08 -1.82
CA THR A 155 5.21 13.99 -2.04
C THR A 155 4.65 13.86 -3.44
N ASP A 156 5.19 12.94 -4.22
CA ASP A 156 4.74 12.65 -5.56
C ASP A 156 3.30 12.11 -5.55
N ARG A 157 2.52 12.72 -6.37
CA ARG A 157 1.13 12.35 -6.65
C ARG A 157 0.95 12.37 -8.14
N TYR A 158 0.17 11.47 -8.64
CA TYR A 158 -0.12 11.40 -10.05
C TYR A 158 -1.40 12.18 -10.34
N GLY A 159 -1.37 12.93 -11.44
CA GLY A 159 -2.49 13.77 -11.83
C GLY A 159 -2.59 15.06 -11.00
N THR A 160 -3.79 15.48 -10.63
CA THR A 160 -4.07 16.74 -9.93
C THR A 160 -4.20 16.60 -8.42
N THR A 161 -4.06 15.40 -7.87
CA THR A 161 -4.07 15.26 -6.42
C THR A 161 -2.82 15.92 -5.83
N LYS A 162 -3.03 16.87 -4.92
CA LYS A 162 -1.96 17.58 -4.24
C LYS A 162 -1.87 17.06 -2.81
N LEU A 163 -0.66 16.79 -2.35
CA LEU A 163 -0.45 16.49 -0.94
C LEU A 163 -0.53 17.80 -0.12
N VAL A 164 0.30 18.77 -0.49
CA VAL A 164 0.33 20.08 0.19
C VAL A 164 -0.95 20.85 -0.09
N GLY A 165 -1.57 21.37 0.96
CA GLY A 165 -2.85 22.05 0.92
C GLY A 165 -4.08 21.13 0.95
N SER A 166 -3.90 19.81 0.91
CA SER A 166 -4.99 18.85 1.10
C SER A 166 -5.09 18.37 2.55
N ALA A 167 -6.18 17.66 2.89
CA ALA A 167 -6.33 17.01 4.20
C ALA A 167 -5.19 16.02 4.52
N ASN A 168 -4.65 15.37 3.48
CA ASN A 168 -3.59 14.37 3.61
C ASN A 168 -2.22 14.97 3.98
N GLU A 169 -2.06 16.29 3.92
CA GLU A 169 -0.86 17.00 4.40
C GLU A 169 -0.59 16.78 5.90
N ILE A 170 -1.59 16.32 6.65
CA ILE A 170 -1.43 15.97 8.07
C ILE A 170 -0.30 14.94 8.27
N LEU A 171 0.03 14.12 7.26
CA LEU A 171 1.13 13.15 7.33
C LEU A 171 2.50 13.88 7.38
N LEU A 172 2.68 14.92 6.57
CA LEU A 172 3.89 15.75 6.62
C LEU A 172 3.97 16.53 7.95
N TYR A 173 2.82 17.04 8.41
CA TYR A 173 2.72 17.70 9.70
C TYR A 173 3.11 16.75 10.84
N ALA A 174 2.68 15.49 10.78
CA ALA A 174 3.01 14.47 11.76
C ALA A 174 4.52 14.17 11.79
N LEU A 175 5.19 14.02 10.64
CA LEU A 175 6.65 13.84 10.58
C LEU A 175 7.39 15.01 11.18
N LYS A 176 6.98 16.25 10.86
CA LYS A 176 7.56 17.47 11.43
C LYS A 176 7.40 17.46 12.96
N ARG A 177 6.17 17.30 13.45
CA ARG A 177 5.88 17.41 14.89
C ARG A 177 6.54 16.32 15.72
N SER A 178 6.58 15.08 15.21
CA SER A 178 7.27 13.97 15.88
C SER A 178 8.80 14.07 15.81
N THR A 179 9.35 14.82 14.86
CA THR A 179 10.78 15.15 14.85
C THR A 179 11.09 16.20 15.93
N GLU A 180 10.26 17.23 16.06
CA GLU A 180 10.41 18.28 17.07
C GLU A 180 10.17 17.75 18.50
N ASN A 181 9.26 16.80 18.65
CA ASN A 181 8.91 16.14 19.90
C ASN A 181 8.61 14.67 19.68
N PRO A 182 9.57 13.76 19.84
CA PRO A 182 9.36 12.31 19.64
C PRO A 182 8.34 11.66 20.58
N GLU A 183 7.96 12.32 21.65
CA GLU A 183 6.95 11.82 22.59
C GLU A 183 5.55 12.43 22.35
N ILE A 184 5.37 13.16 21.25
CA ILE A 184 4.06 13.75 20.91
C ILE A 184 3.03 12.65 20.66
N LEU A 185 1.85 12.81 21.27
CA LEU A 185 0.73 11.89 21.02
C LEU A 185 0.04 12.22 19.70
N PRO A 186 -0.37 11.22 18.91
CA PRO A 186 -1.11 11.43 17.67
C PRO A 186 -2.35 12.31 17.81
N ASP A 187 -3.08 12.18 18.91
CA ASP A 187 -4.25 13.01 19.22
C ASP A 187 -3.92 14.49 19.24
N ARG A 188 -2.74 14.84 19.77
CA ARG A 188 -2.27 16.23 19.77
C ARG A 188 -1.97 16.73 18.37
N ILE A 189 -1.46 15.88 17.51
CA ILE A 189 -1.21 16.22 16.10
C ILE A 189 -2.52 16.53 15.37
N TYR A 190 -3.56 15.71 15.57
CA TYR A 190 -4.88 16.00 15.04
C TYR A 190 -5.41 17.35 15.54
N ASP A 191 -5.36 17.58 16.84
CA ASP A 191 -5.89 18.79 17.46
C ASP A 191 -5.20 20.04 16.93
N GLU A 192 -3.89 20.01 16.82
CA GLU A 192 -3.09 21.14 16.32
C GLU A 192 -3.35 21.38 14.84
N TYR A 193 -3.26 20.32 14.01
CA TYR A 193 -3.43 20.44 12.57
C TYR A 193 -4.85 20.90 12.19
N ILE A 194 -5.86 20.23 12.72
CA ILE A 194 -7.25 20.51 12.38
C ILE A 194 -7.66 21.89 12.88
N SER A 195 -7.30 22.25 14.12
CA SER A 195 -7.62 23.57 14.66
C SER A 195 -6.98 24.71 13.86
N THR A 196 -5.76 24.48 13.35
CA THR A 196 -5.04 25.46 12.53
C THR A 196 -5.60 25.55 11.12
N ARG A 197 -5.89 24.43 10.49
CA ARG A 197 -6.29 24.35 9.09
C ARG A 197 -7.78 24.59 8.86
N TYR A 198 -8.63 24.08 9.76
CA TYR A 198 -10.09 24.09 9.61
C TYR A 198 -10.82 24.86 10.72
N GLY A 199 -10.11 25.29 11.74
CA GLY A 199 -10.67 26.04 12.87
C GLY A 199 -11.16 25.15 14.02
N LYS A 200 -11.13 25.73 15.23
CA LYS A 200 -11.47 24.99 16.47
C LYS A 200 -12.89 24.46 16.52
N LYS A 201 -13.85 25.13 15.85
CA LYS A 201 -15.25 24.70 15.86
C LYS A 201 -15.45 23.39 15.12
N ALA A 202 -14.68 23.14 14.06
CA ALA A 202 -14.76 21.94 13.25
C ALA A 202 -13.90 20.77 13.80
N LEU A 203 -13.15 20.99 14.90
CA LEU A 203 -12.18 20.02 15.42
C LEU A 203 -12.78 18.62 15.61
N GLU A 204 -13.84 18.49 16.39
CA GLU A 204 -14.38 17.19 16.77
C GLU A 204 -14.91 16.40 15.56
N PRO A 205 -15.80 16.92 14.70
CA PRO A 205 -16.29 16.12 13.58
C PRO A 205 -15.20 15.81 12.54
N VAL A 206 -14.29 16.75 12.24
CA VAL A 206 -13.20 16.49 11.29
C VAL A 206 -12.20 15.47 11.86
N LYS A 207 -11.86 15.56 13.15
CA LYS A 207 -10.98 14.60 13.83
C LYS A 207 -11.59 13.19 13.81
N ASN A 208 -12.88 13.08 14.09
CA ASN A 208 -13.59 11.79 14.07
C ASN A 208 -13.55 11.15 12.68
N ALA A 209 -13.72 11.94 11.61
CA ALA A 209 -13.59 11.45 10.25
C ALA A 209 -12.14 11.02 9.93
N PHE A 210 -11.16 11.87 10.24
CA PHE A 210 -9.75 11.62 9.95
C PHE A 210 -9.23 10.33 10.61
N LYS A 211 -9.59 10.11 11.87
CA LYS A 211 -9.18 8.91 12.62
C LYS A 211 -9.65 7.58 12.02
N LYS A 212 -10.69 7.61 11.21
CA LYS A 212 -11.23 6.40 10.57
C LYS A 212 -10.50 6.04 9.28
N ALA A 213 -9.77 6.97 8.67
CA ALA A 213 -9.20 6.81 7.33
C ALA A 213 -8.28 5.59 7.19
N TYR A 214 -7.41 5.34 8.17
CA TYR A 214 -6.51 4.18 8.15
C TYR A 214 -7.27 2.86 8.08
N ASP A 215 -8.22 2.66 8.99
CA ASP A 215 -9.02 1.43 9.05
C ASP A 215 -9.94 1.28 7.83
N ILE A 216 -10.43 2.38 7.26
CA ILE A 216 -11.22 2.36 6.02
C ILE A 216 -10.36 1.84 4.87
N VAL A 217 -9.18 2.40 4.65
CA VAL A 217 -8.30 1.98 3.55
C VAL A 217 -7.83 0.55 3.74
N LEU A 218 -7.41 0.19 4.97
CA LEU A 218 -6.98 -1.18 5.29
C LEU A 218 -8.11 -2.20 5.08
N SER A 219 -9.34 -1.85 5.42
CA SER A 219 -10.49 -2.75 5.24
C SER A 219 -11.05 -2.75 3.83
N SER A 220 -10.75 -1.75 3.01
CA SER A 220 -11.23 -1.65 1.61
C SER A 220 -10.22 -2.22 0.63
N MET A 221 -9.03 -1.62 0.55
CA MET A 221 -8.01 -1.92 -0.47
C MET A 221 -7.15 -3.13 -0.13
N TYR A 222 -7.27 -3.67 1.08
CA TYR A 222 -6.57 -4.89 1.50
C TYR A 222 -7.58 -5.99 1.77
N ILE A 223 -7.17 -7.23 1.56
CA ILE A 223 -7.94 -8.43 1.89
C ILE A 223 -7.15 -9.20 2.93
N LEU A 224 -7.65 -9.18 4.15
CA LEU A 224 -7.04 -9.84 5.30
C LEU A 224 -5.53 -9.51 5.44
N GLY A 225 -5.18 -8.25 5.18
CA GLY A 225 -3.82 -7.74 5.29
C GLY A 225 -3.00 -7.74 3.99
N THR A 226 -3.51 -8.31 2.91
CA THR A 226 -2.84 -8.32 1.60
C THR A 226 -3.45 -7.26 0.68
N ASN A 227 -2.64 -6.42 0.07
CA ASN A 227 -3.13 -5.39 -0.85
C ASN A 227 -3.84 -6.03 -2.05
N ALA A 228 -5.06 -5.58 -2.33
CA ALA A 228 -5.92 -6.07 -3.41
C ALA A 228 -5.88 -5.16 -4.65
N ALA A 229 -4.87 -4.34 -4.76
CA ALA A 229 -4.75 -3.35 -5.82
C ALA A 229 -3.37 -3.41 -6.48
N LYS A 230 -3.31 -3.01 -7.74
CA LYS A 230 -2.07 -2.66 -8.43
C LYS A 230 -1.82 -1.18 -8.19
N HIS A 231 -0.77 -0.85 -7.45
CA HIS A 231 -0.64 0.47 -6.86
C HIS A 231 -1.93 0.78 -6.09
N SER A 232 -2.73 1.75 -6.52
CA SER A 232 -4.04 2.02 -5.92
C SER A 232 -5.22 1.57 -6.77
N SER A 233 -4.99 1.00 -7.95
CA SER A 233 -6.05 0.53 -8.87
C SER A 233 -6.54 -0.86 -8.50
N MET A 234 -7.83 -1.10 -8.63
CA MET A 234 -8.45 -2.40 -8.36
C MET A 234 -7.87 -3.49 -9.26
N ASP A 235 -7.37 -4.56 -8.67
CA ASP A 235 -6.88 -5.73 -9.39
C ASP A 235 -7.21 -7.03 -8.63
N TYR A 236 -8.25 -7.71 -9.08
CA TYR A 236 -8.70 -9.00 -8.54
C TYR A 236 -8.40 -10.16 -9.47
N ASP A 237 -7.91 -9.92 -10.68
CA ASP A 237 -7.67 -10.98 -11.64
C ASP A 237 -6.32 -11.67 -11.38
N PRO A 238 -6.31 -12.90 -10.82
CA PRO A 238 -5.08 -13.64 -10.59
C PRO A 238 -4.36 -14.03 -11.88
N TYR A 239 -5.02 -13.86 -13.02
CA TYR A 239 -4.49 -14.20 -14.35
C TYR A 239 -4.12 -12.97 -15.19
N SER A 240 -4.19 -11.78 -14.62
CA SER A 240 -3.63 -10.58 -15.26
C SER A 240 -2.13 -10.78 -15.55
N SER A 241 -1.58 -10.06 -16.51
CA SER A 241 -0.26 -10.31 -17.08
C SER A 241 0.84 -10.54 -16.04
N SER A 242 1.84 -11.33 -16.38
CA SER A 242 2.95 -11.69 -15.49
C SER A 242 3.68 -10.48 -14.87
N TYR A 243 3.74 -9.36 -15.59
CA TYR A 243 4.37 -8.13 -15.11
C TYR A 243 3.55 -7.51 -13.96
N ASP A 244 2.25 -7.49 -14.09
CA ASP A 244 1.36 -6.95 -13.06
C ASP A 244 1.36 -7.81 -11.79
N ARG A 245 1.76 -9.07 -11.91
CA ARG A 245 1.96 -9.95 -10.77
C ARG A 245 3.09 -9.53 -9.85
N HIS A 246 4.10 -8.90 -10.39
CA HIS A 246 5.29 -8.56 -9.62
C HIS A 246 5.15 -7.31 -8.78
N VAL A 247 4.27 -6.41 -9.15
CA VAL A 247 4.16 -5.08 -8.54
C VAL A 247 2.98 -4.97 -7.58
N SER A 248 1.89 -5.66 -7.85
CA SER A 248 0.72 -5.64 -6.97
C SER A 248 0.76 -6.83 -6.03
N GLY A 249 0.73 -6.56 -4.75
CA GLY A 249 0.35 -7.59 -3.80
C GLY A 249 -0.98 -8.16 -4.25
N ARG A 250 -0.98 -9.39 -4.75
CA ARG A 250 -2.23 -10.03 -5.10
C ARG A 250 -2.99 -10.36 -3.86
N TRP A 251 -4.23 -10.13 -3.96
CA TRP A 251 -5.26 -10.18 -2.93
C TRP A 251 -5.27 -11.45 -2.05
N LEU A 252 -4.57 -12.50 -2.34
CA LEU A 252 -4.45 -13.67 -1.48
C LEU A 252 -3.05 -14.26 -1.44
N GLU A 253 -2.13 -13.64 -2.16
CA GLU A 253 -0.75 -14.06 -2.15
C GLU A 253 0.03 -13.04 -1.33
N PRO A 254 1.03 -13.48 -0.56
CA PRO A 254 2.02 -12.56 -0.06
C PRO A 254 2.57 -11.80 -1.26
N PRO A 255 3.10 -10.58 -1.09
CA PRO A 255 3.63 -9.80 -2.19
C PRO A 255 4.39 -10.68 -3.15
N VAL A 256 3.85 -10.88 -4.33
CA VAL A 256 4.17 -11.97 -5.27
C VAL A 256 5.62 -11.97 -5.70
N VAL A 257 6.21 -10.80 -5.74
CA VAL A 257 7.64 -10.60 -6.00
C VAL A 257 8.52 -11.55 -5.18
N PHE A 258 8.06 -11.94 -4.00
CA PHE A 258 8.82 -12.76 -3.08
C PHE A 258 8.55 -14.25 -3.25
N VAL A 259 7.54 -14.57 -3.99
CA VAL A 259 7.13 -15.96 -4.18
C VAL A 259 7.68 -16.54 -5.47
N GLU A 260 7.97 -15.70 -6.49
CA GLU A 260 8.48 -16.19 -7.77
C GLU A 260 9.94 -16.68 -7.75
N HIS A 261 10.76 -16.19 -6.83
CA HIS A 261 12.21 -16.42 -6.88
C HIS A 261 12.73 -17.48 -5.91
N GLY A 262 11.89 -18.30 -5.35
CA GLY A 262 12.34 -19.31 -4.39
C GLY A 262 11.29 -19.51 -3.31
N ILE A 263 10.14 -19.83 -3.80
CA ILE A 263 8.87 -19.98 -3.09
C ILE A 263 9.05 -20.38 -1.63
N ASN A 264 9.84 -21.42 -1.37
CA ASN A 264 9.92 -21.97 -0.02
C ASN A 264 10.71 -21.10 0.97
N LYS A 265 11.82 -20.46 0.56
CA LYS A 265 12.67 -19.69 1.46
C LYS A 265 12.14 -18.27 1.69
N GLU A 266 11.69 -17.63 0.62
CA GLU A 266 11.22 -16.27 0.67
C GLU A 266 9.84 -16.17 1.28
N PHE A 267 9.02 -17.17 1.02
CA PHE A 267 7.71 -17.24 1.60
C PHE A 267 7.74 -17.37 3.13
N HIS A 268 8.64 -18.14 3.71
CA HIS A 268 8.77 -18.23 5.17
C HIS A 268 9.07 -16.87 5.81
N TYR A 269 9.91 -16.05 5.18
CA TYR A 269 10.19 -14.69 5.63
C TYR A 269 8.92 -13.81 5.61
N TRP A 270 8.17 -13.85 4.52
CA TRP A 270 6.97 -13.04 4.35
C TRP A 270 5.76 -13.60 5.10
N LYS A 271 5.70 -14.89 5.30
CA LYS A 271 4.69 -15.53 6.14
C LYS A 271 4.70 -14.97 7.56
N ASP A 272 5.86 -14.85 8.15
CA ASP A 272 5.98 -14.32 9.51
C ASP A 272 5.53 -12.85 9.55
N ILE A 273 5.87 -12.07 8.53
CA ILE A 273 5.41 -10.70 8.37
C ILE A 273 3.88 -10.66 8.25
N ILE A 274 3.29 -11.40 7.33
CA ILE A 274 1.84 -11.45 7.10
C ILE A 274 1.11 -11.88 8.36
N ASN A 275 1.57 -12.93 9.03
CA ASN A 275 0.97 -13.38 10.28
C ASN A 275 1.08 -12.34 11.41
N HIS A 276 2.16 -11.56 11.43
CA HIS A 276 2.36 -10.51 12.42
C HIS A 276 1.41 -9.33 12.20
N ILE A 277 1.18 -8.95 10.96
CA ILE A 277 0.43 -7.75 10.59
C ILE A 277 -1.08 -7.97 10.46
N ALA A 278 -1.55 -9.21 10.41
CA ALA A 278 -2.98 -9.48 10.35
C ALA A 278 -3.73 -8.74 11.46
N PRO A 279 -4.82 -8.03 11.14
CA PRO A 279 -5.66 -7.40 12.16
C PRO A 279 -6.08 -8.42 13.23
N ALA A 280 -5.99 -8.04 14.52
CA ALA A 280 -6.26 -8.94 15.64
C ALA A 280 -7.65 -9.60 15.54
N ARG A 281 -8.64 -8.90 14.97
CA ARG A 281 -10.00 -9.40 14.74
C ARG A 281 -10.07 -10.61 13.78
N PHE A 282 -9.05 -10.81 12.93
CA PHE A 282 -8.95 -11.94 12.02
C PHE A 282 -7.93 -12.99 12.48
N LYS A 283 -7.20 -12.73 13.57
CA LYS A 283 -6.32 -13.70 14.20
C LYS A 283 -7.16 -14.63 15.07
N THR A 284 -7.59 -15.74 14.49
CA THR A 284 -8.16 -16.86 15.24
C THR A 284 -7.09 -17.93 15.48
N LYS A 285 -7.38 -18.91 16.35
CA LYS A 285 -6.50 -20.09 16.49
C LYS A 285 -6.30 -20.83 15.17
N ASP A 286 -7.27 -20.71 14.26
CA ASP A 286 -7.20 -21.26 12.91
C ASP A 286 -6.61 -20.24 11.93
N SER A 287 -6.01 -19.18 12.37
CA SER A 287 -5.52 -18.05 11.60
C SER A 287 -5.57 -18.30 10.09
N ARG A 288 -6.64 -17.88 9.40
CA ARG A 288 -6.80 -18.09 7.95
C ARG A 288 -5.66 -17.53 7.17
N LEU A 289 -5.05 -16.46 7.68
CA LEU A 289 -3.84 -15.89 7.12
C LEU A 289 -2.65 -16.84 7.26
N GLY A 290 -2.53 -17.54 8.39
CA GLY A 290 -1.53 -18.59 8.56
C GLY A 290 -1.80 -19.80 7.67
N LEU A 291 -3.07 -20.13 7.42
CA LEU A 291 -3.45 -21.20 6.51
C LEU A 291 -3.11 -20.89 5.06
N GLU A 292 -3.39 -19.69 4.60
CA GLU A 292 -3.03 -19.25 3.26
C GLU A 292 -1.56 -19.37 3.01
N ALA A 293 -0.80 -18.82 3.91
CA ALA A 293 0.62 -18.88 3.87
C ALA A 293 1.11 -20.35 3.79
N ARG A 294 0.55 -21.22 4.62
CA ARG A 294 0.86 -22.64 4.62
C ARG A 294 0.50 -23.32 3.31
N TYR A 295 -0.66 -23.02 2.75
CA TYR A 295 -1.11 -23.63 1.50
C TYR A 295 -0.23 -23.25 0.31
N VAL A 296 0.19 -22.00 0.22
CA VAL A 296 1.13 -21.60 -0.82
C VAL A 296 2.44 -22.37 -0.73
N ILE A 297 2.96 -22.59 0.48
CA ILE A 297 4.18 -23.39 0.69
C ILE A 297 3.97 -24.86 0.35
N GLU A 298 2.92 -25.46 0.90
CA GLU A 298 2.70 -26.91 0.84
C GLU A 298 2.26 -27.37 -0.54
N GLN A 299 1.58 -26.53 -1.29
CA GLN A 299 0.98 -26.90 -2.58
C GLN A 299 1.65 -26.25 -3.79
N ASN A 300 2.80 -25.65 -3.60
CA ASN A 300 3.61 -25.12 -4.69
C ASN A 300 2.80 -24.24 -5.67
N TRP A 301 2.16 -23.20 -5.14
CA TRP A 301 1.33 -22.23 -5.90
C TRP A 301 -0.11 -22.60 -6.18
N VAL A 302 -0.72 -23.33 -5.32
CA VAL A 302 -2.18 -23.30 -5.32
C VAL A 302 -2.62 -21.93 -4.89
N THR A 303 -3.39 -21.26 -5.74
CA THR A 303 -3.95 -19.97 -5.37
C THR A 303 -4.87 -20.16 -4.18
N PRO A 304 -4.81 -19.29 -3.16
CA PRO A 304 -5.69 -19.35 -1.99
C PRO A 304 -7.19 -19.40 -2.33
N VAL A 305 -7.58 -18.87 -3.49
CA VAL A 305 -8.95 -18.94 -4.01
C VAL A 305 -9.44 -20.38 -4.18
N GLU A 306 -8.59 -21.29 -4.60
CA GLU A 306 -8.96 -22.70 -4.74
C GLU A 306 -9.19 -23.38 -3.40
N LEU A 307 -8.63 -22.83 -2.35
CA LEU A 307 -8.73 -23.28 -0.98
C LEU A 307 -9.81 -22.57 -0.18
N MET A 308 -10.39 -21.51 -0.76
CA MET A 308 -11.40 -20.67 -0.12
C MET A 308 -12.66 -21.50 0.22
N ASP A 309 -13.15 -21.33 1.42
CA ASP A 309 -14.41 -21.87 1.90
C ASP A 309 -15.35 -20.75 2.38
N SER A 310 -16.53 -21.15 2.86
CA SER A 310 -17.54 -20.21 3.35
C SER A 310 -17.06 -19.38 4.56
N LEU A 311 -16.27 -19.98 5.43
CA LEU A 311 -15.73 -19.27 6.60
C LEU A 311 -14.71 -18.21 6.18
N TYR A 312 -13.86 -18.51 5.23
CA TYR A 312 -12.91 -17.57 4.67
C TYR A 312 -13.63 -16.37 4.01
N LEU A 313 -14.63 -16.66 3.18
CA LEU A 313 -15.47 -15.63 2.58
C LEU A 313 -16.16 -14.76 3.64
N SER A 314 -16.61 -15.36 4.75
CA SER A 314 -17.23 -14.60 5.83
C SER A 314 -16.27 -13.59 6.46
N TYR A 315 -15.00 -13.91 6.59
CA TYR A 315 -13.98 -12.97 7.08
C TYR A 315 -13.77 -11.80 6.10
N ILE A 316 -13.66 -12.11 4.81
CA ILE A 316 -13.52 -11.06 3.78
C ILE A 316 -14.73 -10.11 3.82
N ILE A 317 -15.94 -10.66 3.81
CA ILE A 317 -17.17 -9.85 3.83
C ILE A 317 -17.27 -9.00 5.10
N THR A 318 -16.92 -9.59 6.25
CA THR A 318 -16.91 -8.87 7.53
C THR A 318 -15.94 -7.69 7.50
N GLU A 319 -14.74 -7.91 6.99
CA GLU A 319 -13.74 -6.85 6.83
C GLU A 319 -14.25 -5.74 5.91
N LYS A 320 -14.77 -6.10 4.74
CA LYS A 320 -15.24 -5.11 3.77
C LYS A 320 -16.42 -4.30 4.31
N ARG A 321 -17.40 -4.95 4.93
CA ARG A 321 -18.55 -4.26 5.56
C ARG A 321 -18.13 -3.35 6.70
N TYR A 322 -17.13 -3.73 7.47
CA TYR A 322 -16.55 -2.85 8.48
C TYR A 322 -15.97 -1.59 7.85
N GLY A 323 -15.21 -1.72 6.77
CA GLY A 323 -14.68 -0.58 6.01
C GLY A 323 -15.78 0.34 5.49
N VAL A 324 -16.86 -0.23 4.93
CA VAL A 324 -18.04 0.53 4.47
C VAL A 324 -18.73 1.27 5.62
N SER A 325 -18.91 0.62 6.77
CA SER A 325 -19.52 1.27 7.94
C SER A 325 -18.71 2.48 8.38
N LEU A 326 -17.40 2.29 8.57
CA LEU A 326 -16.51 3.39 8.96
C LEU A 326 -16.46 4.52 7.94
N ALA A 327 -16.49 4.19 6.64
CA ALA A 327 -16.45 5.20 5.58
C ALA A 327 -17.74 6.05 5.55
N ASN A 328 -18.90 5.43 5.75
CA ASN A 328 -20.17 6.14 5.85
C ASN A 328 -20.23 7.00 7.12
N GLU A 329 -19.74 6.50 8.25
CA GLU A 329 -19.64 7.27 9.48
C GLU A 329 -18.71 8.49 9.31
N ALA A 330 -17.54 8.30 8.66
CA ALA A 330 -16.60 9.38 8.39
C ALA A 330 -17.21 10.46 7.48
N LEU A 331 -17.95 10.05 6.43
CA LEU A 331 -18.68 10.97 5.58
C LEU A 331 -19.74 11.75 6.37
N ALA A 332 -20.52 11.08 7.22
CA ALA A 332 -21.50 11.72 8.08
C ALA A 332 -20.85 12.68 9.09
N ASP A 333 -19.65 12.37 9.59
CA ASP A 333 -18.88 13.28 10.43
C ASP A 333 -18.55 14.59 9.68
N ILE A 334 -18.13 14.49 8.41
CA ILE A 334 -17.86 15.66 7.58
C ILE A 334 -19.14 16.44 7.27
N GLU A 335 -20.25 15.77 7.00
CA GLU A 335 -21.55 16.41 6.77
C GLU A 335 -21.99 17.23 8.01
N ARG A 336 -21.75 16.74 9.22
CA ARG A 336 -21.99 17.48 10.47
C ARG A 336 -21.09 18.70 10.62
N ALA A 337 -19.94 18.71 9.97
CA ALA A 337 -19.03 19.86 10.01
C ALA A 337 -19.40 20.99 9.02
N LYS A 338 -20.45 20.84 8.20
CA LYS A 338 -20.80 21.73 7.10
C LYS A 338 -20.85 23.20 7.52
N ASP A 339 -21.57 23.53 8.57
CA ASP A 339 -21.75 24.89 9.05
C ASP A 339 -20.60 25.39 9.95
N LEU A 340 -19.61 24.53 10.20
CA LEU A 340 -18.44 24.80 11.04
C LEU A 340 -17.18 25.08 10.20
N LEU A 341 -17.23 24.80 8.91
CA LEU A 341 -16.15 24.94 7.93
C LEU A 341 -16.42 26.10 6.98
N THR A 342 -15.38 26.56 6.30
CA THR A 342 -15.60 27.42 5.12
C THR A 342 -16.24 26.59 4.00
N PRO A 343 -17.02 27.22 3.09
CA PRO A 343 -17.61 26.48 1.96
C PRO A 343 -16.58 25.67 1.14
N SER A 344 -15.40 26.23 0.89
CA SER A 344 -14.32 25.56 0.17
C SER A 344 -13.76 24.37 0.94
N ASP A 345 -13.49 24.53 2.24
CA ASP A 345 -12.96 23.42 3.05
C ASP A 345 -13.98 22.30 3.21
N TYR A 346 -15.27 22.66 3.34
CA TYR A 346 -16.34 21.66 3.38
C TYR A 346 -16.42 20.89 2.07
N ASP A 347 -16.41 21.56 0.92
CA ASP A 347 -16.49 20.93 -0.38
C ASP A 347 -15.31 19.96 -0.61
N ASP A 348 -14.09 20.43 -0.30
CA ASP A 348 -12.89 19.60 -0.41
C ASP A 348 -12.95 18.32 0.46
N LEU A 349 -13.34 18.48 1.74
CA LEU A 349 -13.45 17.34 2.66
C LEU A 349 -14.61 16.42 2.27
N TYR A 350 -15.76 16.98 1.91
CA TYR A 350 -16.93 16.19 1.51
C TYR A 350 -16.60 15.34 0.29
N ARG A 351 -15.98 15.92 -0.76
CA ARG A 351 -15.58 15.17 -1.96
C ARG A 351 -14.56 14.08 -1.63
N LEU A 352 -13.58 14.37 -0.78
CA LEU A 352 -12.57 13.41 -0.35
C LEU A 352 -13.21 12.21 0.36
N PHE A 353 -14.07 12.46 1.35
CA PHE A 353 -14.71 11.39 2.10
C PHE A 353 -15.84 10.71 1.33
N LYS A 354 -16.49 11.39 0.41
CA LYS A 354 -17.45 10.77 -0.52
C LYS A 354 -16.76 9.75 -1.43
N ARG A 355 -15.61 10.11 -2.02
CA ARG A 355 -14.80 9.16 -2.79
C ARG A 355 -14.31 7.99 -1.95
N THR A 356 -13.91 8.26 -0.71
CA THR A 356 -13.50 7.22 0.23
C THR A 356 -14.64 6.22 0.49
N ALA A 357 -15.86 6.72 0.70
CA ALA A 357 -17.04 5.89 0.92
C ALA A 357 -17.40 5.05 -0.32
N LEU A 358 -17.38 5.65 -1.50
CA LEU A 358 -17.65 4.93 -2.76
C LEU A 358 -16.58 3.88 -3.06
N THR A 359 -15.29 4.17 -2.78
CA THR A 359 -14.22 3.17 -2.90
C THR A 359 -14.48 1.99 -1.97
N ALA A 360 -14.80 2.22 -0.70
CA ALA A 360 -15.09 1.15 0.25
C ALA A 360 -16.27 0.29 -0.20
N GLN A 361 -17.35 0.91 -0.68
CA GLN A 361 -18.53 0.22 -1.19
C GLN A 361 -18.23 -0.60 -2.44
N LEU A 362 -17.42 -0.06 -3.37
CA LEU A 362 -17.03 -0.77 -4.59
C LEU A 362 -16.21 -2.01 -4.26
N TYR A 363 -15.20 -1.88 -3.39
CA TYR A 363 -14.37 -3.01 -2.98
C TYR A 363 -15.17 -4.07 -2.20
N GLU A 364 -16.16 -3.67 -1.38
CA GLU A 364 -17.07 -4.62 -0.72
C GLU A 364 -17.90 -5.39 -1.74
N ALA A 365 -18.53 -4.69 -2.68
CA ALA A 365 -19.38 -5.31 -3.68
C ALA A 365 -18.58 -6.26 -4.59
N VAL A 366 -17.42 -5.82 -5.11
CA VAL A 366 -16.56 -6.65 -5.97
C VAL A 366 -16.01 -7.86 -5.20
N SER A 367 -15.50 -7.68 -3.98
CA SER A 367 -14.98 -8.79 -3.18
C SER A 367 -16.06 -9.83 -2.91
N THR A 368 -17.25 -9.39 -2.51
CA THR A 368 -18.38 -10.29 -2.24
C THR A 368 -18.79 -11.08 -3.48
N ALA A 369 -18.93 -10.40 -4.63
CA ALA A 369 -19.30 -11.05 -5.87
C ALA A 369 -18.22 -12.02 -6.37
N TYR A 370 -16.97 -11.57 -6.39
CA TYR A 370 -15.85 -12.32 -6.93
C TYR A 370 -15.55 -13.58 -6.12
N PHE A 371 -15.34 -13.44 -4.82
CA PHE A 371 -15.04 -14.58 -3.95
C PHE A 371 -16.24 -15.49 -3.76
N GLY A 372 -17.44 -14.92 -3.67
CA GLY A 372 -18.67 -15.70 -3.63
C GLY A 372 -18.84 -16.58 -4.87
N PHE A 373 -18.60 -16.03 -6.07
CA PHE A 373 -18.67 -16.78 -7.31
C PHE A 373 -17.59 -17.88 -7.38
N ARG A 374 -16.40 -17.63 -6.88
CA ARG A 374 -15.35 -18.66 -6.82
C ARG A 374 -15.77 -19.87 -5.98
N ILE A 375 -16.40 -19.62 -4.83
CA ILE A 375 -16.96 -20.72 -4.00
C ILE A 375 -18.13 -21.40 -4.71
N TYR A 376 -19.00 -20.64 -5.36
CA TYR A 376 -20.12 -21.17 -6.13
C TYR A 376 -19.63 -22.12 -7.24
N ALA A 377 -18.58 -21.74 -7.97
CA ALA A 377 -17.99 -22.50 -9.07
C ALA A 377 -17.27 -23.78 -8.63
N LYS A 378 -16.85 -23.90 -7.37
CA LYS A 378 -16.27 -25.16 -6.84
C LYS A 378 -17.25 -26.33 -6.80
N GLY A 379 -18.53 -26.06 -6.78
CA GLY A 379 -19.56 -27.10 -6.78
C GLY A 379 -20.53 -27.03 -5.61
N LYS A 380 -21.54 -27.93 -5.65
CA LYS A 380 -22.66 -27.89 -4.68
C LYS A 380 -22.21 -28.08 -3.22
N SER A 381 -21.20 -28.91 -2.97
CA SER A 381 -20.70 -29.21 -1.63
C SER A 381 -20.05 -28.02 -0.92
N TYR A 382 -19.64 -27.00 -1.66
CA TYR A 382 -19.02 -25.78 -1.12
C TYR A 382 -20.03 -24.64 -0.94
N ARG A 383 -21.26 -24.78 -1.47
CA ARG A 383 -22.29 -23.76 -1.40
C ARG A 383 -23.00 -23.82 -0.06
N TYR A 384 -23.25 -22.66 0.51
CA TYR A 384 -24.06 -22.50 1.71
C TYR A 384 -25.37 -21.77 1.36
N GLU A 385 -26.29 -21.81 2.29
CA GLU A 385 -27.57 -21.10 2.17
C GLU A 385 -27.33 -19.61 1.86
N ASN A 386 -28.11 -19.06 0.94
CA ASN A 386 -28.05 -17.66 0.51
C ASN A 386 -26.77 -17.22 -0.24
N LEU A 387 -25.83 -18.10 -0.55
CA LEU A 387 -24.62 -17.71 -1.31
C LEU A 387 -24.98 -17.07 -2.66
N GLU A 388 -25.92 -17.65 -3.38
CA GLU A 388 -26.34 -17.15 -4.69
C GLU A 388 -27.00 -15.77 -4.60
N GLU A 389 -27.89 -15.58 -3.63
CA GLU A 389 -28.52 -14.28 -3.35
C GLU A 389 -27.50 -13.23 -2.96
N GLN A 390 -26.53 -13.60 -2.15
CA GLN A 390 -25.42 -12.71 -1.74
C GLN A 390 -24.59 -12.24 -2.94
N ILE A 391 -24.28 -13.14 -3.86
CA ILE A 391 -23.56 -12.81 -5.09
C ILE A 391 -24.40 -11.86 -5.97
N ARG A 392 -25.68 -12.18 -6.19
CA ARG A 392 -26.59 -11.34 -6.99
C ARG A 392 -26.76 -9.94 -6.40
N SER A 393 -26.93 -9.85 -5.10
CA SER A 393 -27.01 -8.57 -4.39
C SER A 393 -25.73 -7.75 -4.57
N ALA A 394 -24.57 -8.41 -4.48
CA ALA A 394 -23.27 -7.74 -4.69
C ALA A 394 -23.10 -7.25 -6.14
N LEU A 395 -23.50 -8.06 -7.13
CA LEU A 395 -23.48 -7.65 -8.55
C LEU A 395 -24.37 -6.44 -8.83
N ASN A 396 -25.54 -6.36 -8.19
CA ASN A 396 -26.42 -5.19 -8.29
C ASN A 396 -25.80 -3.96 -7.62
N ARG A 397 -25.13 -4.14 -6.47
CA ARG A 397 -24.42 -3.02 -5.81
C ARG A 397 -23.28 -2.48 -6.66
N ILE A 398 -22.59 -3.32 -7.44
CA ILE A 398 -21.58 -2.84 -8.38
C ILE A 398 -22.19 -1.80 -9.32
N ASP A 399 -23.37 -2.04 -9.90
CA ASP A 399 -24.01 -1.07 -10.79
C ASP A 399 -24.29 0.24 -10.08
N LEU A 400 -24.95 0.17 -8.90
CA LEU A 400 -25.32 1.37 -8.15
C LEU A 400 -24.11 2.24 -7.80
N VAL A 401 -23.03 1.61 -7.28
CA VAL A 401 -21.83 2.32 -6.88
C VAL A 401 -21.10 2.89 -8.10
N THR A 402 -20.98 2.12 -9.17
CA THR A 402 -20.28 2.60 -10.39
C THR A 402 -21.03 3.73 -11.08
N ASP A 403 -22.36 3.73 -11.05
CA ASP A 403 -23.17 4.84 -11.58
C ASP A 403 -22.96 6.11 -10.76
N GLU A 404 -22.89 5.99 -9.42
CA GLU A 404 -22.60 7.13 -8.55
C GLU A 404 -21.16 7.65 -8.74
N MET A 405 -20.17 6.75 -8.88
CA MET A 405 -18.79 7.13 -9.22
C MET A 405 -18.71 7.89 -10.56
N LYS A 406 -19.40 7.42 -11.59
CA LYS A 406 -19.45 8.09 -12.90
C LYS A 406 -20.13 9.46 -12.81
N GLY A 407 -21.08 9.65 -11.91
CA GLY A 407 -21.69 10.95 -11.63
C GLY A 407 -20.71 12.00 -11.12
N MET A 408 -19.56 11.59 -10.57
CA MET A 408 -18.47 12.44 -10.16
C MET A 408 -17.42 12.68 -11.26
N GLN A 409 -17.71 12.29 -12.52
CA GLN A 409 -16.81 12.46 -13.65
C GLN A 409 -16.44 13.93 -13.86
N GLY A 410 -15.18 14.20 -14.18
CA GLY A 410 -14.65 15.55 -14.36
C GLY A 410 -14.04 16.17 -13.10
N GLU A 411 -14.22 15.57 -11.94
CA GLU A 411 -13.60 16.02 -10.68
C GLU A 411 -12.14 15.57 -10.52
N TYR A 412 -11.71 14.53 -11.29
CA TYR A 412 -10.36 14.00 -11.26
C TYR A 412 -9.82 13.79 -12.66
N PRO A 413 -8.77 14.47 -13.03
CA PRO A 413 -8.00 14.11 -14.19
C PRO A 413 -7.18 12.84 -13.90
N LEU A 414 -6.88 12.15 -14.98
CA LEU A 414 -6.09 10.93 -15.04
C LEU A 414 -4.77 11.04 -14.26
N GLY A 415 -4.56 10.09 -13.36
CA GLY A 415 -3.32 9.89 -12.66
C GLY A 415 -2.81 8.47 -12.85
N GLN A 416 -1.80 8.06 -12.09
CA GLN A 416 -1.38 6.65 -12.06
C GLN A 416 -2.51 5.74 -11.54
N TRP A 417 -3.34 6.25 -10.65
CA TRP A 417 -4.61 5.64 -10.29
C TRP A 417 -5.77 6.47 -10.90
N ASP A 418 -6.33 5.96 -11.97
CA ASP A 418 -7.59 6.46 -12.47
C ASP A 418 -8.74 5.83 -11.69
N TRP A 419 -9.20 6.56 -10.68
CA TRP A 419 -10.27 6.12 -9.79
C TRP A 419 -11.57 5.74 -10.53
N LEU A 420 -11.89 6.41 -11.62
CA LEU A 420 -13.06 6.11 -12.45
C LEU A 420 -12.90 4.81 -13.27
N LYS A 421 -11.67 4.43 -13.60
CA LYS A 421 -11.39 3.12 -14.20
C LYS A 421 -11.64 1.97 -13.26
N ASP A 422 -11.59 2.17 -11.96
CA ASP A 422 -12.00 1.14 -11.01
C ASP A 422 -13.47 0.76 -11.19
N ALA A 423 -14.34 1.71 -11.55
CA ALA A 423 -15.73 1.43 -11.93
C ALA A 423 -15.82 0.55 -13.19
N GLU A 424 -15.01 0.83 -14.21
CA GLU A 424 -14.97 0.01 -15.44
C GLU A 424 -14.44 -1.39 -15.16
N THR A 425 -13.40 -1.49 -14.32
CA THR A 425 -12.81 -2.75 -13.87
C THR A 425 -13.84 -3.59 -13.11
N ALA A 426 -14.58 -2.99 -12.18
CA ALA A 426 -15.63 -3.65 -11.43
C ALA A 426 -16.76 -4.19 -12.35
N LEU A 427 -17.18 -3.40 -13.34
CA LEU A 427 -18.16 -3.83 -14.34
C LEU A 427 -17.62 -4.97 -15.23
N SER A 428 -16.32 -4.95 -15.55
CA SER A 428 -15.68 -6.06 -16.27
C SER A 428 -15.71 -7.36 -15.45
N TYR A 429 -15.40 -7.29 -14.15
CA TYR A 429 -15.51 -8.45 -13.25
C TYR A 429 -16.96 -8.95 -13.15
N LYS A 430 -17.93 -8.06 -13.02
CA LYS A 430 -19.34 -8.41 -13.04
C LYS A 430 -19.70 -9.20 -14.30
N ASN A 431 -19.29 -8.72 -15.47
CA ASN A 431 -19.57 -9.38 -16.75
C ASN A 431 -18.90 -10.77 -16.83
N LYS A 432 -17.65 -10.89 -16.39
CA LYS A 432 -16.95 -12.20 -16.32
C LYS A 432 -17.69 -13.17 -15.39
N ILE A 433 -18.14 -12.73 -14.24
CA ILE A 433 -18.90 -13.56 -13.29
C ILE A 433 -20.22 -14.01 -13.90
N LEU A 434 -20.97 -13.11 -14.54
CA LEU A 434 -22.25 -13.44 -15.19
C LEU A 434 -22.07 -14.43 -16.35
N THR A 435 -21.01 -14.29 -17.13
CA THR A 435 -20.66 -15.23 -18.22
C THR A 435 -20.31 -16.59 -17.65
N GLY A 436 -19.39 -16.65 -16.70
CA GLY A 436 -19.00 -17.89 -16.04
C GLY A 436 -20.18 -18.59 -15.34
N TRP A 437 -21.12 -17.81 -14.80
CA TRP A 437 -22.33 -18.37 -14.18
C TRP A 437 -23.25 -19.04 -15.21
N LYS A 438 -23.43 -18.44 -16.39
CA LYS A 438 -24.20 -19.03 -17.48
C LYS A 438 -23.54 -20.32 -17.99
N GLU A 439 -22.26 -20.30 -18.25
CA GLU A 439 -21.49 -21.46 -18.70
C GLU A 439 -21.56 -22.60 -17.68
N TYR A 440 -21.37 -22.33 -16.41
CA TYR A 440 -21.46 -23.32 -15.36
C TYR A 440 -22.84 -23.98 -15.26
N ASN A 441 -23.92 -23.23 -15.44
CA ASN A 441 -25.26 -23.77 -15.41
C ASN A 441 -25.61 -24.54 -16.68
N ASN A 442 -25.11 -24.11 -17.85
CA ASN A 442 -25.32 -24.81 -19.12
C ASN A 442 -24.61 -26.18 -19.18
N VAL A 443 -23.40 -26.30 -18.64
CA VAL A 443 -22.69 -27.60 -18.59
C VAL A 443 -23.42 -28.64 -17.74
N LYS A 444 -24.25 -28.23 -16.79
CA LYS A 444 -25.05 -29.15 -15.96
C LYS A 444 -26.35 -29.67 -16.59
N PHE A 445 -26.81 -29.02 -17.64
CA PHE A 445 -28.00 -29.51 -18.37
C PHE A 445 -27.64 -30.53 -19.47
N THR A 446 -26.34 -30.76 -19.72
CA THR A 446 -25.84 -31.72 -20.70
C THR A 446 -25.22 -32.98 -20.09
N GLN A 447 -25.22 -33.13 -18.78
CA GLN A 447 -24.85 -34.32 -18.01
C GLN A 447 -26.06 -34.83 -17.19
#